data_380d69e29339863436b37bbd8699bc41
#
_entry.id   380d69e29339863436b37bbd8699bc41
#
_cell.length_a   1.000
_cell.length_b   1.000
_cell.length_c   1.000
_cell.angle_alpha   90.00
_cell.angle_beta   90.00
_cell.angle_gamma   90.00
#
_symmetry.space_group_name_H-M   'P 1'
#
loop_
_entity.id
_entity.type
_entity.pdbx_description
1 polymer ?
#
loop_
_entity_poly.entity_id
_entity_poly.type
_entity_poly.pdbx_seq_one_letter_code
_entity_poly.pdbx_strand_id
1 'polypeptide(L)'
;MNVVVFASRKGGSGKSTLAAHLAAHVHRPSRPCLLIDSDPQGSLTLWHKLRNAEDLPLRTTQRGIPDIVKAAKNDGIDWVLIDTPPNMSACVTDAMRAATIVVVPCRPGIFDLDAVRETVSFARQSRRPYAVVINGAPPRRQDVESPMVTQARESLSKLHIPVWGGQITQRANFSLALADGEGAKEYDSESQAAAEIARLWGAIERSVKAIHGVHEGAAMHRIAA
;
A
#
# COMPACT_ATOMS: atom_id res chain seq x y z
N MET A 1 -2.26 -10.44 12.76
CA MET A 1 -2.43 -9.06 12.26
C MET A 1 -1.29 -8.72 11.32
N ASN A 2 -1.58 -8.12 10.17
CA ASN A 2 -0.62 -7.72 9.14
C ASN A 2 -0.68 -6.20 8.94
N VAL A 3 0.46 -5.56 8.77
CA VAL A 3 0.55 -4.11 8.60
C VAL A 3 1.14 -3.79 7.22
N VAL A 4 0.37 -3.12 6.37
CA VAL A 4 0.80 -2.64 5.06
C VAL A 4 0.98 -1.13 5.13
N VAL A 5 2.17 -0.65 4.81
CA VAL A 5 2.49 0.78 4.83
C VAL A 5 2.67 1.29 3.41
N PHE A 6 1.93 2.34 3.05
CA PHE A 6 2.10 3.04 1.77
C PHE A 6 3.05 4.22 2.00
N ALA A 7 4.24 4.15 1.44
CA ALA A 7 5.26 5.16 1.62
C ALA A 7 5.87 5.59 0.27
N SER A 8 6.05 6.88 0.09
CA SER A 8 6.76 7.47 -1.05
C SER A 8 7.11 8.91 -0.72
N ARG A 9 8.33 9.31 -0.98
CA ARG A 9 8.76 10.72 -0.85
C ARG A 9 8.13 11.65 -1.88
N LYS A 10 7.54 11.09 -2.93
CA LYS A 10 6.85 11.86 -3.96
C LYS A 10 5.40 12.12 -3.57
N GLY A 11 5.02 13.39 -3.53
CA GLY A 11 3.63 13.80 -3.47
C GLY A 11 2.88 13.36 -4.72
N GLY A 12 1.62 12.95 -4.60
CA GLY A 12 0.80 12.52 -5.73
C GLY A 12 1.20 11.17 -6.35
N SER A 13 2.03 10.36 -5.69
CA SER A 13 2.38 9.01 -6.15
C SER A 13 1.22 8.01 -6.05
N GLY A 14 0.18 8.32 -5.27
CA GLY A 14 -1.04 7.52 -5.10
C GLY A 14 -1.08 6.68 -3.82
N LYS A 15 -0.35 7.04 -2.78
CA LYS A 15 -0.38 6.37 -1.46
C LYS A 15 -1.80 6.27 -0.91
N SER A 16 -2.44 7.40 -0.68
CA SER A 16 -3.81 7.50 -0.14
C SER A 16 -4.83 6.81 -1.04
N THR A 17 -4.71 6.99 -2.37
CA THR A 17 -5.56 6.32 -3.36
C THR A 17 -5.50 4.80 -3.22
N LEU A 18 -4.30 4.22 -3.20
CA LEU A 18 -4.15 2.77 -3.06
C LEU A 18 -4.60 2.28 -1.69
N ALA A 19 -4.32 3.03 -0.62
CA ALA A 19 -4.75 2.68 0.73
C ALA A 19 -6.28 2.60 0.82
N ALA A 20 -7.00 3.60 0.30
CA ALA A 20 -8.46 3.63 0.29
C ALA A 20 -9.06 2.44 -0.49
N HIS A 21 -8.65 2.27 -1.75
CA HIS A 21 -9.18 1.19 -2.60
C HIS A 21 -8.87 -0.21 -2.06
N LEU A 22 -7.68 -0.42 -1.52
CA LEU A 22 -7.31 -1.72 -0.95
C LEU A 22 -8.04 -1.98 0.37
N ALA A 23 -8.23 -0.96 1.21
CA ALA A 23 -8.98 -1.12 2.45
C ALA A 23 -10.44 -1.48 2.18
N ALA A 24 -11.12 -0.76 1.28
CA ALA A 24 -12.48 -1.10 0.84
C ALA A 24 -12.56 -2.50 0.19
N HIS A 25 -11.51 -2.90 -0.55
CA HIS A 25 -11.45 -4.23 -1.16
C HIS A 25 -11.30 -5.34 -0.13
N VAL A 26 -10.51 -5.16 0.93
CA VAL A 26 -10.14 -6.22 1.87
C VAL A 26 -11.07 -6.33 3.07
N HIS A 27 -11.62 -5.20 3.51
CA HIS A 27 -12.46 -5.18 4.71
C HIS A 27 -13.68 -6.09 4.58
N ARG A 28 -13.91 -6.90 5.61
CA ARG A 28 -15.09 -7.75 5.81
C ARG A 28 -15.33 -7.89 7.32
N PRO A 29 -16.55 -8.10 7.79
CA PRO A 29 -16.80 -8.39 9.20
C PRO A 29 -15.98 -9.59 9.73
N SER A 30 -15.80 -10.62 8.90
CA SER A 30 -14.98 -11.80 9.23
C SER A 30 -13.47 -11.57 9.06
N ARG A 31 -13.06 -10.41 8.55
CA ARG A 31 -11.68 -10.06 8.25
C ARG A 31 -11.50 -8.55 8.41
N PRO A 32 -11.54 -8.05 9.64
CA PRO A 32 -11.54 -6.62 9.90
C PRO A 32 -10.23 -5.94 9.46
N CYS A 33 -10.40 -4.79 8.82
CA CYS A 33 -9.32 -3.92 8.37
C CYS A 33 -9.43 -2.57 9.04
N LEU A 34 -8.30 -2.02 9.49
CA LEU A 34 -8.18 -0.67 10.02
C LEU A 34 -7.37 0.19 9.08
N LEU A 35 -7.86 1.37 8.73
CA LEU A 35 -7.11 2.43 8.09
C LEU A 35 -6.44 3.34 9.12
N ILE A 36 -5.20 3.75 8.84
CA ILE A 36 -4.52 4.81 9.59
C ILE A 36 -4.14 5.91 8.60
N ASP A 37 -4.71 7.10 8.79
CA ASP A 37 -4.31 8.32 8.09
C ASP A 37 -3.24 9.03 8.90
N SER A 38 -1.99 8.95 8.45
CA SER A 38 -0.87 9.62 9.10
C SER A 38 -0.36 10.84 8.32
N ASP A 39 -1.00 11.17 7.19
CA ASP A 39 -0.70 12.39 6.45
C ASP A 39 -1.53 13.56 7.01
N PRO A 40 -0.90 14.66 7.45
CA PRO A 40 -1.61 15.86 7.90
C PRO A 40 -2.56 16.47 6.84
N GLN A 41 -2.39 16.15 5.56
CA GLN A 41 -3.32 16.56 4.51
C GLN A 41 -4.68 15.89 4.63
N GLY A 42 -4.79 14.75 5.32
CA GLY A 42 -6.05 14.12 5.66
C GLY A 42 -6.83 13.56 4.47
N SER A 43 -6.15 13.10 3.41
CA SER A 43 -6.82 12.58 2.21
C SER A 43 -7.71 11.37 2.50
N LEU A 44 -7.24 10.41 3.32
CA LEU A 44 -8.06 9.27 3.74
C LEU A 44 -9.18 9.68 4.68
N THR A 45 -8.93 10.66 5.54
CA THR A 45 -9.93 11.22 6.45
C THR A 45 -11.07 11.88 5.66
N LEU A 46 -10.73 12.61 4.58
CA LEU A 46 -11.75 13.17 3.68
C LEU A 46 -12.55 12.07 3.00
N TRP A 47 -11.87 11.08 2.38
CA TRP A 47 -12.54 9.96 1.72
C TRP A 47 -13.45 9.18 2.68
N HIS A 48 -12.99 8.93 3.91
CA HIS A 48 -13.78 8.23 4.92
C HIS A 48 -15.05 9.01 5.33
N LYS A 49 -14.98 10.34 5.35
CA LYS A 49 -16.17 11.18 5.56
C LYS A 49 -17.17 11.08 4.40
N LEU A 50 -16.67 11.03 3.15
CA LEU A 50 -17.50 10.86 1.95
C LEU A 50 -18.16 9.47 1.95
N ARG A 51 -17.45 8.43 2.39
CA ARG A 51 -17.98 7.07 2.53
C ARG A 51 -19.22 7.03 3.43
N ASN A 52 -19.29 7.87 4.43
CA ASN A 52 -20.44 8.00 5.35
C ASN A 52 -20.98 6.64 5.85
N ALA A 53 -20.09 5.66 6.02
CA ALA A 53 -20.39 4.33 6.49
C ALA A 53 -19.43 3.98 7.66
N GLU A 54 -19.96 3.37 8.70
CA GLU A 54 -19.19 2.99 9.90
C GLU A 54 -18.51 1.61 9.75
N ASP A 55 -18.62 1.00 8.57
CA ASP A 55 -18.14 -0.36 8.32
C ASP A 55 -16.61 -0.47 8.40
N LEU A 56 -15.87 0.49 7.86
CA LEU A 56 -14.42 0.48 7.76
C LEU A 56 -13.80 1.50 8.74
N PRO A 57 -13.23 1.06 9.88
CA PRO A 57 -12.68 1.98 10.87
C PRO A 57 -11.45 2.74 10.34
N LEU A 58 -11.37 4.03 10.70
CA LEU A 58 -10.23 4.89 10.43
C LEU A 58 -9.71 5.49 11.76
N ARG A 59 -8.40 5.63 11.88
CA ARG A 59 -7.72 6.35 12.95
C ARG A 59 -6.74 7.37 12.38
N THR A 60 -6.58 8.48 13.08
CA THR A 60 -5.52 9.46 12.83
C THR A 60 -4.41 9.32 13.86
N THR A 61 -3.24 9.89 13.61
CA THR A 61 -2.01 9.64 14.42
C THR A 61 -1.91 10.44 15.71
N GLN A 62 -2.98 10.95 16.26
CA GLN A 62 -2.96 11.71 17.53
C GLN A 62 -2.32 10.94 18.71
N ARG A 63 -2.40 9.60 18.70
CA ARG A 63 -1.82 8.73 19.74
C ARG A 63 -0.51 8.07 19.35
N GLY A 64 0.05 8.42 18.19
CA GLY A 64 1.21 7.72 17.63
C GLY A 64 0.87 6.35 16.99
N ILE A 65 1.61 5.98 15.96
CA ILE A 65 1.37 4.73 15.21
C ILE A 65 1.58 3.48 16.07
N PRO A 66 2.63 3.38 16.92
CA PRO A 66 2.85 2.19 17.72
C PRO A 66 1.66 1.85 18.63
N ASP A 67 1.07 2.85 19.28
CA ASP A 67 -0.06 2.64 20.19
C ASP A 67 -1.32 2.24 19.45
N ILE A 68 -1.58 2.84 18.28
CA ILE A 68 -2.72 2.48 17.43
C ILE A 68 -2.59 1.03 16.94
N VAL A 69 -1.41 0.64 16.47
CA VAL A 69 -1.13 -0.73 15.99
C VAL A 69 -1.25 -1.75 17.12
N LYS A 70 -0.80 -1.39 18.33
CA LYS A 70 -0.96 -2.25 19.51
C LYS A 70 -2.44 -2.43 19.89
N ALA A 71 -3.21 -1.34 19.89
CA ALA A 71 -4.65 -1.41 20.15
C ALA A 71 -5.37 -2.25 19.09
N ALA A 72 -5.09 -2.03 17.80
CA ALA A 72 -5.67 -2.80 16.70
C ALA A 72 -5.42 -4.32 16.85
N LYS A 73 -4.23 -4.71 17.33
CA LYS A 73 -3.92 -6.11 17.59
C LYS A 73 -4.79 -6.69 18.72
N ASN A 74 -5.02 -5.93 19.78
CA ASN A 74 -5.87 -6.36 20.90
C ASN A 74 -7.35 -6.43 20.48
N ASP A 75 -7.78 -5.57 19.55
CA ASP A 75 -9.15 -5.51 19.03
C ASP A 75 -9.41 -6.59 17.95
N GLY A 76 -8.45 -7.48 17.68
CA GLY A 76 -8.62 -8.58 16.72
C GLY A 76 -8.59 -8.12 15.25
N ILE A 77 -8.01 -6.98 14.95
CA ILE A 77 -7.85 -6.50 13.56
C ILE A 77 -6.89 -7.42 12.80
N ASP A 78 -7.29 -7.88 11.61
CA ASP A 78 -6.46 -8.74 10.76
C ASP A 78 -5.47 -7.94 9.91
N TRP A 79 -5.91 -6.80 9.40
CA TRP A 79 -5.13 -5.94 8.52
C TRP A 79 -5.15 -4.49 8.96
N VAL A 80 -3.98 -3.87 8.97
CA VAL A 80 -3.81 -2.43 9.17
C VAL A 80 -3.16 -1.86 7.92
N LEU A 81 -3.79 -0.86 7.30
CA LEU A 81 -3.28 -0.14 6.14
C LEU A 81 -2.95 1.29 6.57
N ILE A 82 -1.69 1.70 6.41
CA ILE A 82 -1.18 2.99 6.87
C ILE A 82 -0.81 3.85 5.67
N ASP A 83 -1.48 4.98 5.51
CA ASP A 83 -1.09 6.05 4.60
C ASP A 83 -0.10 6.99 5.27
N THR A 84 0.98 7.36 4.59
CA THR A 84 2.03 8.21 5.14
C THR A 84 2.21 9.51 4.36
N PRO A 85 2.68 10.60 5.02
CA PRO A 85 3.03 11.83 4.32
C PRO A 85 4.22 11.65 3.36
N PRO A 86 4.42 12.59 2.41
CA PRO A 86 5.50 12.49 1.43
C PRO A 86 6.88 12.84 1.98
N ASN A 87 6.98 13.29 3.22
CA ASN A 87 8.24 13.62 3.88
C ASN A 87 8.68 12.50 4.83
N MET A 88 9.98 12.30 5.01
CA MET A 88 10.52 11.36 5.97
C MET A 88 10.53 11.98 7.37
N SER A 89 9.44 11.75 8.10
CA SER A 89 9.24 12.19 9.49
C SER A 89 9.40 11.03 10.47
N ALA A 90 9.40 11.35 11.77
CA ALA A 90 9.34 10.32 12.82
C ALA A 90 8.13 9.40 12.65
N CYS A 91 6.98 9.96 12.26
CA CYS A 91 5.75 9.21 12.00
C CYS A 91 5.94 8.18 10.88
N VAL A 92 6.60 8.53 9.77
CA VAL A 92 6.90 7.59 8.67
C VAL A 92 7.87 6.50 9.14
N THR A 93 8.85 6.86 9.96
CA THR A 93 9.79 5.89 10.54
C THR A 93 9.06 4.88 11.43
N ASP A 94 8.14 5.34 12.27
CA ASP A 94 7.34 4.49 13.15
C ASP A 94 6.39 3.60 12.33
N ALA A 95 5.76 4.13 11.27
CA ALA A 95 4.97 3.33 10.34
C ALA A 95 5.81 2.23 9.71
N MET A 96 6.97 2.56 9.17
CA MET A 96 7.87 1.57 8.56
C MET A 96 8.33 0.51 9.55
N ARG A 97 8.65 0.89 10.81
CA ARG A 97 9.01 -0.08 11.86
C ARG A 97 7.87 -1.05 12.19
N ALA A 98 6.63 -0.58 12.14
CA ALA A 98 5.45 -1.42 12.36
C ALA A 98 5.10 -2.31 11.16
N ALA A 99 5.60 -2.02 9.97
CA ALA A 99 5.21 -2.69 8.73
C ALA A 99 5.53 -4.18 8.71
N THR A 100 4.62 -5.00 8.23
CA THR A 100 4.88 -6.33 7.69
C THR A 100 5.49 -6.21 6.29
N ILE A 101 4.93 -5.31 5.48
CA ILE A 101 5.43 -4.97 4.15
C ILE A 101 5.22 -3.48 3.86
N VAL A 102 6.19 -2.86 3.18
CA VAL A 102 6.08 -1.49 2.67
C VAL A 102 5.76 -1.52 1.17
N VAL A 103 4.65 -0.92 0.77
CA VAL A 103 4.26 -0.71 -0.62
C VAL A 103 4.70 0.68 -1.04
N VAL A 104 5.48 0.77 -2.10
CA VAL A 104 6.03 2.02 -2.62
C VAL A 104 5.38 2.34 -3.96
N PRO A 105 4.30 3.17 -4.00
CA PRO A 105 3.72 3.61 -5.25
C PRO A 105 4.68 4.50 -6.02
N CYS A 106 4.83 4.25 -7.32
CA CYS A 106 5.71 4.97 -8.21
C CYS A 106 5.04 5.18 -9.56
N ARG A 107 4.89 6.43 -10.01
CA ARG A 107 4.55 6.71 -11.41
C ARG A 107 5.76 6.39 -12.29
N PRO A 108 5.55 5.97 -13.55
CA PRO A 108 6.66 5.57 -14.42
C PRO A 108 7.44 6.77 -15.00
N GLY A 109 7.62 7.85 -14.22
CA GLY A 109 8.36 9.05 -14.60
C GLY A 109 9.70 9.15 -13.88
N ILE A 110 10.68 9.83 -14.49
CA ILE A 110 12.07 9.92 -13.98
C ILE A 110 12.14 10.49 -12.55
N PHE A 111 11.36 11.51 -12.25
CA PHE A 111 11.34 12.14 -10.92
C PHE A 111 10.70 11.25 -9.85
N ASP A 112 9.77 10.38 -10.24
CA ASP A 112 9.15 9.43 -9.33
C ASP A 112 10.12 8.26 -9.05
N LEU A 113 10.86 7.82 -10.08
CA LEU A 113 11.89 6.79 -9.94
C LEU A 113 13.03 7.22 -9.01
N ASP A 114 13.43 8.49 -9.03
CA ASP A 114 14.43 9.03 -8.10
C ASP A 114 13.92 9.00 -6.66
N ALA A 115 12.68 9.43 -6.41
CA ALA A 115 12.06 9.38 -5.09
C ALA A 115 11.92 7.96 -4.52
N VAL A 116 11.82 6.94 -5.37
CA VAL A 116 11.81 5.51 -4.95
C VAL A 116 13.11 5.13 -4.27
N ARG A 117 14.26 5.57 -4.78
CA ARG A 117 15.58 5.22 -4.20
C ARG A 117 15.67 5.60 -2.74
N GLU A 118 15.24 6.81 -2.40
CA GLU A 118 15.28 7.29 -1.02
C GLU A 118 14.26 6.52 -0.15
N THR A 119 13.03 6.32 -0.63
CA THR A 119 12.01 5.56 0.09
C THR A 119 12.48 4.13 0.38
N VAL A 120 13.07 3.47 -0.60
CA VAL A 120 13.63 2.11 -0.47
C VAL A 120 14.82 2.09 0.51
N SER A 121 15.66 3.12 0.51
CA SER A 121 16.75 3.24 1.48
C SER A 121 16.23 3.21 2.92
N PHE A 122 15.15 3.94 3.21
CA PHE A 122 14.52 3.93 4.53
C PHE A 122 13.88 2.57 4.88
N ALA A 123 13.22 1.92 3.94
CA ALA A 123 12.67 0.58 4.15
C ALA A 123 13.79 -0.44 4.48
N ARG A 124 14.91 -0.38 3.76
CA ARG A 124 16.12 -1.19 4.01
C ARG A 124 16.73 -0.91 5.40
N GLN A 125 16.87 0.36 5.78
CA GLN A 125 17.36 0.76 7.11
C GLN A 125 16.43 0.23 8.22
N SER A 126 15.12 0.24 7.99
CA SER A 126 14.13 -0.31 8.91
C SER A 126 14.07 -1.85 8.87
N ARG A 127 14.85 -2.50 8.01
CA ARG A 127 14.86 -3.97 7.79
C ARG A 127 13.46 -4.53 7.51
N ARG A 128 12.68 -3.80 6.72
CA ARG A 128 11.31 -4.23 6.36
C ARG A 128 11.25 -4.66 4.91
N PRO A 129 10.52 -5.74 4.62
CA PRO A 129 10.19 -6.12 3.26
C PRO A 129 9.47 -4.97 2.55
N TYR A 130 9.77 -4.77 1.28
CA TYR A 130 9.14 -3.72 0.47
C TYR A 130 8.98 -4.19 -0.97
N ALA A 131 8.03 -3.58 -1.68
CA ALA A 131 7.87 -3.73 -3.12
C ALA A 131 7.39 -2.41 -3.75
N VAL A 132 7.90 -2.11 -4.95
CA VAL A 132 7.42 -0.99 -5.74
C VAL A 132 6.21 -1.42 -6.56
N VAL A 133 5.21 -0.55 -6.62
CA VAL A 133 4.01 -0.70 -7.46
C VAL A 133 4.01 0.40 -8.50
N ILE A 134 4.09 0.05 -9.78
CA ILE A 134 3.92 1.01 -10.87
C ILE A 134 2.47 1.48 -10.85
N ASN A 135 2.28 2.77 -10.55
CA ASN A 135 0.98 3.41 -10.36
C ASN A 135 0.76 4.55 -11.35
N GLY A 136 -0.49 4.80 -11.73
CA GLY A 136 -0.81 5.83 -12.72
C GLY A 136 -0.16 5.55 -14.08
N ALA A 137 -0.01 4.28 -14.42
CA ALA A 137 0.60 3.82 -15.66
C ALA A 137 -0.28 4.13 -16.87
N PRO A 138 0.29 4.43 -18.04
CA PRO A 138 -0.47 4.41 -19.29
C PRO A 138 -1.13 3.03 -19.51
N PRO A 139 -2.31 2.97 -20.15
CA PRO A 139 -2.97 1.71 -20.44
C PRO A 139 -2.12 0.82 -21.35
N ARG A 140 -2.21 -0.49 -21.11
CA ARG A 140 -1.63 -1.47 -22.03
C ARG A 140 -2.34 -1.41 -23.38
N ARG A 141 -1.59 -1.65 -24.46
CA ARG A 141 -2.15 -1.83 -25.81
C ARG A 141 -1.86 -3.25 -26.24
N GLN A 142 -2.91 -4.02 -26.58
CA GLN A 142 -2.76 -5.44 -26.95
C GLN A 142 -1.92 -6.23 -25.92
N ASP A 143 -2.20 -6.02 -24.64
CA ASP A 143 -1.48 -6.60 -23.48
C ASP A 143 0.00 -6.20 -23.34
N VAL A 144 0.52 -5.33 -24.20
CA VAL A 144 1.89 -4.83 -24.12
C VAL A 144 1.94 -3.59 -23.24
N GLU A 145 2.90 -3.57 -22.31
CA GLU A 145 3.16 -2.38 -21.47
C GLU A 145 3.66 -1.22 -22.31
N SER A 146 3.34 0.01 -21.88
CA SER A 146 3.89 1.19 -22.55
C SER A 146 5.42 1.24 -22.40
N PRO A 147 6.16 1.81 -23.38
CA PRO A 147 7.61 1.94 -23.27
C PRO A 147 8.08 2.63 -22.00
N MET A 148 7.30 3.59 -21.49
CA MET A 148 7.57 4.29 -20.24
C MET A 148 7.55 3.32 -19.02
N VAL A 149 6.60 2.39 -18.98
CA VAL A 149 6.51 1.38 -17.91
C VAL A 149 7.67 0.40 -18.01
N THR A 150 7.97 -0.09 -19.22
CA THR A 150 9.10 -0.98 -19.46
C THR A 150 10.41 -0.36 -19.02
N GLN A 151 10.68 0.90 -19.41
CA GLN A 151 11.87 1.64 -19.00
C GLN A 151 11.96 1.84 -17.49
N ALA A 152 10.83 2.13 -16.83
CA ALA A 152 10.78 2.25 -15.37
C ALA A 152 11.14 0.94 -14.68
N ARG A 153 10.60 -0.19 -15.15
CA ARG A 153 10.93 -1.53 -14.62
C ARG A 153 12.41 -1.87 -14.80
N GLU A 154 12.96 -1.61 -15.97
CA GLU A 154 14.39 -1.82 -16.24
C GLU A 154 15.28 -1.00 -15.31
N SER A 155 14.92 0.27 -15.10
CA SER A 155 15.67 1.16 -14.22
C SER A 155 15.64 0.68 -12.76
N LEU A 156 14.49 0.23 -12.28
CA LEU A 156 14.35 -0.33 -10.93
C LEU A 156 15.06 -1.68 -10.78
N SER A 157 15.00 -2.52 -11.81
CA SER A 157 15.71 -3.81 -11.85
C SER A 157 17.22 -3.65 -11.74
N LYS A 158 17.81 -2.68 -12.45
CA LYS A 158 19.25 -2.35 -12.36
C LYS A 158 19.67 -1.95 -10.93
N LEU A 159 18.73 -1.48 -10.11
CA LEU A 159 18.95 -1.12 -8.71
C LEU A 159 18.61 -2.27 -7.73
N HIS A 160 18.27 -3.46 -8.25
CA HIS A 160 17.83 -4.62 -7.47
C HIS A 160 16.65 -4.27 -6.54
N ILE A 161 15.73 -3.46 -7.04
CA ILE A 161 14.51 -3.07 -6.34
C ILE A 161 13.37 -3.98 -6.79
N PRO A 162 12.71 -4.72 -5.88
CA PRO A 162 11.58 -5.57 -6.23
C PRO A 162 10.40 -4.73 -6.71
N VAL A 163 9.88 -5.06 -7.88
CA VAL A 163 8.72 -4.41 -8.50
C VAL A 163 7.62 -5.44 -8.69
N TRP A 164 6.40 -5.10 -8.30
CA TRP A 164 5.24 -5.92 -8.61
C TRP A 164 5.07 -6.07 -10.13
N GLY A 165 4.84 -7.31 -10.61
CA GLY A 165 4.73 -7.59 -12.05
C GLY A 165 3.49 -7.00 -12.73
N GLY A 166 2.46 -6.61 -11.95
CA GLY A 166 1.30 -5.86 -12.47
C GLY A 166 1.54 -4.35 -12.51
N GLN A 167 0.50 -3.62 -12.88
CA GLN A 167 0.46 -2.15 -12.83
C GLN A 167 -0.91 -1.68 -12.39
N ILE A 168 -0.99 -0.48 -11.83
CA ILE A 168 -2.23 0.28 -11.65
C ILE A 168 -2.28 1.34 -12.74
N THR A 169 -3.24 1.20 -13.63
CA THR A 169 -3.38 2.07 -14.80
C THR A 169 -4.07 3.38 -14.41
N GLN A 170 -3.71 4.47 -15.09
CA GLN A 170 -4.42 5.74 -14.93
C GLN A 170 -5.85 5.59 -15.47
N ARG A 171 -6.85 5.56 -14.57
CA ARG A 171 -8.28 5.37 -14.91
C ARG A 171 -9.14 6.35 -14.14
N ALA A 172 -10.18 6.86 -14.80
CA ALA A 172 -11.17 7.75 -14.18
C ALA A 172 -11.91 7.04 -13.02
N ASN A 173 -12.20 5.74 -13.16
CA ASN A 173 -12.89 4.95 -12.14
C ASN A 173 -12.26 5.05 -10.74
N PHE A 174 -10.93 5.18 -10.63
CA PHE A 174 -10.30 5.37 -9.33
C PHE A 174 -10.70 6.69 -8.67
N SER A 175 -10.71 7.78 -9.43
CA SER A 175 -11.08 9.09 -8.89
C SER A 175 -12.59 9.21 -8.64
N LEU A 176 -13.42 8.65 -9.53
CA LEU A 176 -14.87 8.67 -9.38
C LEU A 176 -15.29 7.86 -8.15
N ALA A 177 -14.79 6.65 -7.97
CA ALA A 177 -15.08 5.85 -6.78
C ALA A 177 -14.71 6.59 -5.48
N LEU A 178 -13.54 7.24 -5.45
CA LEU A 178 -13.15 7.99 -4.26
C LEU A 178 -14.03 9.20 -3.99
N ALA A 179 -14.56 9.85 -5.03
CA ALA A 179 -15.48 10.99 -4.88
C ALA A 179 -16.82 10.55 -4.24
N ASP A 180 -17.24 9.30 -4.48
CA ASP A 180 -18.45 8.71 -3.92
C ASP A 180 -18.19 7.99 -2.56
N GLY A 181 -16.97 8.08 -2.03
CA GLY A 181 -16.58 7.40 -0.78
C GLY A 181 -16.42 5.89 -0.92
N GLU A 182 -16.32 5.40 -2.15
CA GLU A 182 -16.26 3.98 -2.48
C GLU A 182 -14.85 3.51 -2.83
N GLY A 183 -14.65 2.19 -2.80
CA GLY A 183 -13.53 1.51 -3.44
C GLY A 183 -13.87 1.16 -4.90
N ALA A 184 -12.85 0.88 -5.71
CA ALA A 184 -13.03 0.58 -7.13
C ALA A 184 -13.99 -0.60 -7.40
N LYS A 185 -14.00 -1.61 -6.51
CA LYS A 185 -14.91 -2.75 -6.63
C LYS A 185 -16.35 -2.42 -6.22
N GLU A 186 -16.53 -1.53 -5.27
CA GLU A 186 -17.85 -1.08 -4.82
C GLU A 186 -18.51 -0.23 -5.90
N TYR A 187 -17.73 0.66 -6.51
CA TYR A 187 -18.17 1.55 -7.58
C TYR A 187 -18.54 0.81 -8.86
N ASP A 188 -17.70 -0.14 -9.30
CA ASP A 188 -17.91 -0.94 -10.50
C ASP A 188 -17.11 -2.25 -10.41
N SER A 189 -17.78 -3.33 -9.99
CA SER A 189 -17.15 -4.63 -9.73
C SER A 189 -16.55 -5.28 -10.98
N GLU A 190 -17.06 -4.96 -12.17
CA GLU A 190 -16.62 -5.52 -13.45
C GLU A 190 -15.53 -4.69 -14.12
N SER A 191 -15.19 -3.55 -13.53
CA SER A 191 -14.18 -2.64 -14.09
C SER A 191 -12.76 -3.22 -14.04
N GLN A 192 -11.96 -2.78 -15.00
CA GLN A 192 -10.51 -3.05 -14.97
C GLN A 192 -9.83 -2.46 -13.72
N ALA A 193 -10.38 -1.37 -13.16
CA ALA A 193 -9.87 -0.78 -11.92
C ALA A 193 -10.06 -1.75 -10.74
N ALA A 194 -11.26 -2.34 -10.59
CA ALA A 194 -11.53 -3.36 -9.58
C ALA A 194 -10.63 -4.58 -9.74
N ALA A 195 -10.43 -5.05 -10.98
CA ALA A 195 -9.54 -6.17 -11.28
C ALA A 195 -8.07 -5.87 -10.97
N GLU A 196 -7.59 -4.64 -11.21
CA GLU A 196 -6.21 -4.23 -10.89
C GLU A 196 -5.98 -4.19 -9.37
N ILE A 197 -6.94 -3.66 -8.59
CA ILE A 197 -6.89 -3.67 -7.12
C ILE A 197 -6.89 -5.10 -6.57
N ALA A 198 -7.75 -5.96 -7.09
CA ALA A 198 -7.81 -7.37 -6.67
C ALA A 198 -6.49 -8.11 -6.95
N ARG A 199 -5.86 -7.89 -8.11
CA ARG A 199 -4.55 -8.46 -8.44
C ARG A 199 -3.45 -7.95 -7.53
N LEU A 200 -3.42 -6.64 -7.25
CA LEU A 200 -2.45 -6.05 -6.32
C LEU A 200 -2.63 -6.62 -4.92
N TRP A 201 -3.87 -6.70 -4.44
CA TRP A 201 -4.16 -7.29 -3.14
C TRP A 201 -3.68 -8.74 -3.04
N GLY A 202 -3.99 -9.57 -4.03
CA GLY A 202 -3.52 -10.96 -4.08
C GLY A 202 -1.99 -11.08 -4.08
N ALA A 203 -1.27 -10.12 -4.68
CA ALA A 203 0.20 -10.09 -4.62
C ALA A 203 0.69 -9.72 -3.20
N ILE A 204 0.06 -8.75 -2.54
CA ILE A 204 0.38 -8.37 -1.14
C ILE A 204 0.16 -9.57 -0.21
N GLU A 205 -0.97 -10.27 -0.32
CA GLU A 205 -1.26 -11.44 0.51
C GLU A 205 -0.23 -12.56 0.34
N ARG A 206 0.15 -12.88 -0.91
CA ARG A 206 1.20 -13.89 -1.16
C ARG A 206 2.52 -13.47 -0.56
N SER A 207 2.91 -12.20 -0.70
CA SER A 207 4.14 -11.68 -0.11
C SER A 207 4.14 -11.77 1.41
N VAL A 208 3.03 -11.41 2.04
CA VAL A 208 2.88 -11.49 3.51
C VAL A 208 2.94 -12.95 3.99
N LYS A 209 2.28 -13.87 3.30
CA LYS A 209 2.37 -15.31 3.61
C LYS A 209 3.81 -15.83 3.50
N ALA A 210 4.55 -15.44 2.47
CA ALA A 210 5.94 -15.82 2.32
C ALA A 210 6.84 -15.25 3.43
N ILE A 211 6.61 -13.99 3.85
CA ILE A 211 7.33 -13.37 4.95
C ILE A 211 7.12 -14.15 6.26
N HIS A 212 5.88 -14.55 6.56
CA HIS A 212 5.59 -15.34 7.75
C HIS A 212 6.19 -16.74 7.69
N GLY A 213 6.10 -17.42 6.55
CA GLY A 213 6.71 -18.75 6.37
C GLY A 213 8.22 -18.76 6.55
N VAL A 214 8.93 -17.72 6.12
CA VAL A 214 10.37 -17.57 6.36
C VAL A 214 10.67 -17.39 7.86
N HIS A 215 9.85 -16.63 8.58
CA HIS A 215 10.02 -16.43 10.03
C HIS A 215 9.76 -17.71 10.83
N GLU A 216 8.75 -18.49 10.45
CA GLU A 216 8.47 -19.80 11.08
C GLU A 216 9.60 -20.80 10.83
N GLY A 217 10.11 -20.89 9.58
CA GLY A 217 11.26 -21.74 9.26
C GLY A 217 12.53 -21.34 10.01
N ALA A 218 12.82 -20.05 10.16
CA ALA A 218 13.96 -19.57 10.93
C ALA A 218 13.81 -19.79 12.44
N ALA A 219 12.58 -19.76 12.96
CA ALA A 219 12.29 -20.07 14.36
C ALA A 219 12.48 -21.58 14.64
N MET A 220 12.03 -22.47 13.75
CA MET A 220 12.23 -23.91 13.88
C MET A 220 13.71 -24.31 13.86
N HIS A 221 14.54 -23.68 13.03
CA HIS A 221 15.99 -23.91 13.04
C HIS A 221 16.69 -23.44 14.32
N ARG A 222 16.16 -22.43 15.02
CA ARG A 222 16.70 -21.98 16.33
C ARG A 222 16.29 -22.85 17.51
N ILE A 223 15.23 -23.63 17.38
CA ILE A 223 14.77 -24.57 18.44
C ILE A 223 15.45 -25.94 18.28
N ALA A 224 15.96 -26.23 17.06
CA ALA A 224 16.63 -27.51 16.76
C ALA A 224 18.18 -27.45 16.86
N ALA A 225 18.75 -26.32 17.24
CA ALA A 225 20.19 -26.12 17.52
C ALA A 225 20.41 -25.82 19.00
#